data_a3f68e91d0a6a398951b0dc7ccb6f30d
#
_entry.id   a3f68e91d0a6a398951b0dc7ccb6f30d
#
_cell.length_a   1.000
_cell.length_b   1.000
_cell.length_c   1.000
_cell.angle_alpha   90.00
_cell.angle_beta   90.00
_cell.angle_gamma   90.00
#
_symmetry.space_group_name_H-M   'P 1'
#
loop_
_entity.id
_entity.type
_entity.pdbx_description
1 polymer ?
#
loop_
_entity_poly.entity_id
_entity_poly.type
_entity_poly.pdbx_seq_one_letter_code
_entity_poly.pdbx_strand_id
1 'polypeptide(L)'
;SCVLWGAVDHDGNIWIYRELYETRLTADDLADSIHEAEAFDPPMYTSVLDKSCWNRVAGAPSVAQTMIERGIRWMPSNSDRMAGKLQIHKRLQFDKDTEEPHLRIFSTCGNLIRTLPSLPLSRTNSEDVDTKAEDHAYDALRYMCMTRQINNINYDSWAHRVKDTAPAPRD
;
A
#
# COMPACT_ATOMS: atom_id res chain seq x y z
N SER A 1 10.36 11.74 -1.47
CA SER A 1 9.66 10.95 -0.43
C SER A 1 8.16 10.91 -0.71
N CYS A 2 7.53 9.80 -0.39
CA CYS A 2 6.08 9.65 -0.46
C CYS A 2 5.59 8.98 0.83
N VAL A 3 4.57 9.57 1.48
CA VAL A 3 3.86 9.01 2.61
C VAL A 3 2.39 8.94 2.25
N LEU A 4 1.75 7.81 2.53
CA LEU A 4 0.33 7.61 2.33
C LEU A 4 -0.34 7.29 3.67
N TRP A 5 -1.47 7.91 3.93
CA TRP A 5 -2.34 7.58 5.07
C TRP A 5 -3.56 6.83 4.56
N GLY A 6 -3.85 5.71 5.22
CA GLY A 6 -4.98 4.87 4.87
C GLY A 6 -5.77 4.42 6.09
N ALA A 7 -7.07 4.39 5.96
CA ALA A 7 -7.97 3.77 6.91
C ALA A 7 -8.37 2.37 6.41
N VAL A 8 -8.58 1.45 7.34
CA VAL A 8 -9.10 0.11 7.04
C VAL A 8 -10.45 -0.02 7.71
N ASP A 9 -11.49 -0.32 6.93
CA ASP A 9 -12.82 -0.56 7.47
C ASP A 9 -12.99 -1.98 8.03
N HIS A 10 -14.16 -2.29 8.58
CA HIS A 10 -14.45 -3.59 9.19
C HIS A 10 -14.48 -4.75 8.19
N ASP A 11 -14.69 -4.45 6.90
CA ASP A 11 -14.65 -5.44 5.81
C ASP A 11 -13.23 -5.64 5.25
N GLY A 12 -12.27 -4.88 5.76
CA GLY A 12 -10.87 -4.93 5.32
C GLY A 12 -10.56 -4.13 4.07
N ASN A 13 -11.49 -3.26 3.62
CA ASN A 13 -11.22 -2.34 2.52
C ASN A 13 -10.25 -1.25 2.97
N ILE A 14 -9.36 -0.84 2.07
CA ILE A 14 -8.40 0.23 2.32
C ILE A 14 -8.88 1.51 1.64
N TRP A 15 -8.89 2.61 2.41
CA TRP A 15 -9.22 3.94 1.96
C TRP A 15 -8.01 4.84 2.10
N ILE A 16 -7.35 5.20 0.99
CA ILE A 16 -6.22 6.14 1.00
C ILE A 16 -6.80 7.54 1.00
N TYR A 17 -6.64 8.28 2.11
CA TYR A 17 -7.30 9.56 2.30
C TYR A 17 -6.37 10.77 2.29
N ARG A 18 -5.05 10.55 2.43
CA ARG A 18 -4.04 11.61 2.43
C ARG A 18 -2.74 11.10 1.82
N GLU A 19 -2.05 11.98 1.11
CA GLU A 19 -0.67 11.77 0.67
C GLU A 19 0.20 12.98 1.01
N LEU A 20 1.46 12.72 1.32
CA LEU A 20 2.56 13.68 1.30
C LEU A 20 3.53 13.23 0.20
N TYR A 21 3.75 14.07 -0.79
CA TYR A 21 4.61 13.74 -1.92
C TYR A 21 5.57 14.88 -2.19
N GLU A 22 6.77 14.77 -1.62
CA GLU A 22 7.79 15.83 -1.69
C GLU A 22 9.17 15.27 -2.00
N THR A 23 10.03 16.14 -2.54
CA THR A 23 11.43 15.82 -2.88
C THR A 23 12.37 16.60 -1.97
N ARG A 24 13.58 16.05 -1.79
CA ARG A 24 14.69 16.72 -1.08
C ARG A 24 14.44 16.97 0.42
N LEU A 25 13.52 16.26 1.05
CA LEU A 25 13.36 16.28 2.49
C LEU A 25 14.46 15.46 3.16
N THR A 26 15.03 15.99 4.23
CA THR A 26 15.80 15.18 5.19
C THR A 26 14.87 14.29 6.00
N ALA A 27 15.42 13.35 6.78
CA ALA A 27 14.61 12.52 7.68
C ALA A 27 13.91 13.36 8.76
N ASP A 28 14.57 14.42 9.23
CA ASP A 28 13.99 15.36 10.20
C ASP A 28 12.84 16.17 9.60
N ASP A 29 13.05 16.76 8.40
CA ASP A 29 12.00 17.53 7.71
C ASP A 29 10.78 16.66 7.43
N LEU A 30 11.00 15.41 7.01
CA LEU A 30 9.92 14.47 6.76
C LEU A 30 9.16 14.12 8.04
N ALA A 31 9.88 13.96 9.16
CA ALA A 31 9.26 13.71 10.45
C ALA A 31 8.38 14.89 10.89
N ASP A 32 8.86 16.13 10.73
CA ASP A 32 8.10 17.34 11.05
C ASP A 32 6.85 17.45 10.17
N SER A 33 6.96 17.19 8.86
CA SER A 33 5.82 17.19 7.95
C SER A 33 4.78 16.12 8.30
N ILE A 34 5.20 14.95 8.78
CA ILE A 34 4.30 13.90 9.24
C ILE A 34 3.59 14.35 10.52
N HIS A 35 4.29 14.90 11.50
CA HIS A 35 3.69 15.41 12.72
C HIS A 35 2.66 16.52 12.46
N GLU A 36 2.96 17.43 11.54
CA GLU A 36 2.01 18.46 11.12
C GLU A 36 0.76 17.84 10.47
N ALA A 37 0.95 16.87 9.59
CA ALA A 37 -0.15 16.18 8.91
C ALA A 37 -1.04 15.38 9.87
N GLU A 38 -0.48 14.86 10.96
CA GLU A 38 -1.16 14.03 11.96
C GLU A 38 -1.64 14.81 13.21
N ALA A 39 -1.46 16.14 13.25
CA ALA A 39 -1.70 16.95 14.44
C ALA A 39 -3.11 16.79 15.06
N PHE A 40 -4.10 16.46 14.25
CA PHE A 40 -5.49 16.26 14.67
C PHE A 40 -6.01 14.84 14.42
N ASP A 41 -5.14 13.94 14.01
CA ASP A 41 -5.52 12.55 13.74
C ASP A 41 -5.46 11.71 15.04
N PRO A 42 -6.24 10.64 15.13
CA PRO A 42 -6.04 9.64 16.17
C PRO A 42 -4.69 8.94 15.97
N PRO A 43 -4.11 8.34 17.04
CA PRO A 43 -2.85 7.60 16.92
C PRO A 43 -2.90 6.56 15.81
N MET A 44 -1.85 6.52 14.99
CA MET A 44 -1.74 5.52 13.92
C MET A 44 -1.63 4.10 14.51
N TYR A 45 -2.46 3.20 14.00
CA TYR A 45 -2.45 1.80 14.44
C TYR A 45 -1.16 1.09 14.05
N THR A 46 -0.70 1.31 12.82
CA THR A 46 0.54 0.75 12.30
C THR A 46 1.13 1.66 11.24
N SER A 47 2.44 1.78 11.21
CA SER A 47 3.16 2.54 10.21
C SER A 47 4.32 1.72 9.68
N VAL A 48 4.50 1.68 8.38
CA VAL A 48 5.56 0.91 7.72
C VAL A 48 6.43 1.80 6.85
N LEU A 49 7.72 1.54 6.85
CA LEU A 49 8.71 2.28 6.09
C LEU A 49 9.53 1.30 5.24
N ASP A 50 10.03 1.75 4.11
CA ASP A 50 10.91 0.95 3.26
C ASP A 50 12.07 0.34 4.09
N LYS A 51 12.27 -0.96 3.95
CA LYS A 51 13.30 -1.69 4.68
C LYS A 51 14.71 -1.12 4.49
N SER A 52 14.99 -0.52 3.34
CA SER A 52 16.29 0.12 3.09
C SER A 52 16.58 1.31 4.00
N CYS A 53 15.55 1.96 4.56
CA CYS A 53 15.67 3.08 5.48
C CYS A 53 16.30 2.68 6.84
N TRP A 54 16.43 1.39 7.15
CA TRP A 54 17.20 0.89 8.30
C TRP A 54 18.68 0.73 8.03
N ASN A 55 19.13 0.83 6.76
CA ASN A 55 20.53 0.73 6.43
C ASN A 55 21.29 1.95 6.98
N ARG A 56 22.38 1.68 7.71
CA ARG A 56 23.26 2.72 8.25
C ARG A 56 24.30 3.12 7.21
N VAL A 57 24.51 4.41 7.07
CA VAL A 57 25.69 4.96 6.40
C VAL A 57 26.76 5.17 7.48
N ALA A 58 28.04 4.93 7.17
CA ALA A 58 29.12 5.01 8.12
C ALA A 58 29.09 6.33 8.92
N GLY A 59 29.01 6.24 10.24
CA GLY A 59 29.04 7.38 11.15
C GLY A 59 27.74 8.18 11.33
N ALA A 60 26.63 7.76 10.66
CA ALA A 60 25.33 8.43 10.77
C ALA A 60 24.23 7.46 11.21
N PRO A 61 23.18 7.93 11.91
CA PRO A 61 21.98 7.15 12.15
C PRO A 61 21.28 6.80 10.83
N SER A 62 20.53 5.70 10.80
CA SER A 62 19.69 5.39 9.65
C SER A 62 18.50 6.35 9.59
N VAL A 63 17.89 6.51 8.41
CA VAL A 63 16.66 7.31 8.24
C VAL A 63 15.58 6.87 9.23
N ALA A 64 15.36 5.55 9.35
CA ALA A 64 14.40 5.01 10.29
C ALA A 64 14.73 5.36 11.74
N GLN A 65 16.00 5.31 12.14
CA GLN A 65 16.43 5.66 13.49
C GLN A 65 16.17 7.14 13.79
N THR A 66 16.54 8.05 12.90
CA THR A 66 16.27 9.49 13.03
C THR A 66 14.78 9.76 13.22
N MET A 67 13.91 9.14 12.41
CA MET A 67 12.48 9.33 12.51
C MET A 67 11.89 8.74 13.82
N ILE A 68 12.43 7.61 14.29
CA ILE A 68 12.01 7.01 15.58
C ILE A 68 12.41 7.92 16.75
N GLU A 69 13.60 8.52 16.71
CA GLU A 69 14.06 9.51 17.71
C GLU A 69 13.18 10.77 17.72
N ARG A 70 12.57 11.10 16.58
CA ARG A 70 11.55 12.15 16.45
C ARG A 70 10.14 11.72 16.87
N GLY A 71 9.96 10.49 17.36
CA GLY A 71 8.71 9.97 17.92
C GLY A 71 7.81 9.23 16.95
N ILE A 72 8.19 9.05 15.70
CA ILE A 72 7.40 8.30 14.73
C ILE A 72 7.76 6.81 14.84
N ARG A 73 6.76 5.97 15.08
CA ARG A 73 6.94 4.52 15.22
C ARG A 73 6.83 3.83 13.88
N TRP A 74 7.98 3.40 13.33
CA TRP A 74 8.04 2.66 12.08
C TRP A 74 8.34 1.19 12.29
N MET A 75 7.72 0.34 11.48
CA MET A 75 8.12 -1.05 11.26
C MET A 75 8.69 -1.19 9.84
N PRO A 76 9.65 -2.12 9.63
CA PRO A 76 10.14 -2.41 8.29
C PRO A 76 9.01 -3.02 7.44
N SER A 77 8.87 -2.52 6.21
CA SER A 77 7.91 -3.04 5.25
C SER A 77 8.27 -4.44 4.78
N ASN A 78 7.26 -5.18 4.35
CA ASN A 78 7.50 -6.36 3.52
C ASN A 78 7.86 -5.90 2.10
N SER A 79 9.07 -6.22 1.67
CA SER A 79 9.63 -5.78 0.39
C SER A 79 9.37 -6.74 -0.78
N ASP A 80 8.58 -7.81 -0.59
CA ASP A 80 8.20 -8.70 -1.69
C ASP A 80 7.38 -7.95 -2.74
N ARG A 81 8.01 -7.66 -3.87
CA ARG A 81 7.43 -6.84 -4.94
C ARG A 81 6.28 -7.54 -5.64
N MET A 82 6.45 -8.83 -5.91
CA MET A 82 5.44 -9.60 -6.64
C MET A 82 4.19 -9.85 -5.80
N ALA A 83 4.38 -10.24 -4.53
CA ALA A 83 3.26 -10.40 -3.61
C ALA A 83 2.54 -9.05 -3.40
N GLY A 84 3.28 -7.95 -3.26
CA GLY A 84 2.68 -6.62 -3.10
C GLY A 84 1.92 -6.14 -4.33
N LYS A 85 2.47 -6.35 -5.55
CA LYS A 85 1.75 -6.09 -6.80
C LYS A 85 0.44 -6.87 -6.86
N LEU A 86 0.49 -8.16 -6.53
CA LEU A 86 -0.69 -9.01 -6.51
C LEU A 86 -1.75 -8.49 -5.52
N GLN A 87 -1.33 -7.99 -4.34
CA GLN A 87 -2.24 -7.41 -3.36
C GLN A 87 -2.92 -6.14 -3.89
N ILE A 88 -2.20 -5.26 -4.59
CA ILE A 88 -2.80 -4.08 -5.24
C ILE A 88 -3.82 -4.52 -6.29
N HIS A 89 -3.44 -5.44 -7.18
CA HIS A 89 -4.33 -5.92 -8.24
C HIS A 89 -5.62 -6.54 -7.67
N LYS A 90 -5.50 -7.42 -6.65
CA LYS A 90 -6.66 -8.03 -6.00
C LYS A 90 -7.60 -6.98 -5.40
N ARG A 91 -7.05 -5.92 -4.80
CA ARG A 91 -7.85 -4.86 -4.17
C ARG A 91 -8.51 -3.91 -5.16
N LEU A 92 -7.93 -3.74 -6.35
CA LEU A 92 -8.50 -2.93 -7.42
C LEU A 92 -9.55 -3.69 -8.24
N GLN A 93 -9.60 -5.02 -8.14
CA GLN A 93 -10.66 -5.79 -8.77
C GLN A 93 -12.00 -5.51 -8.08
N PHE A 94 -13.05 -5.40 -8.89
CA PHE A 94 -14.40 -5.29 -8.37
C PHE A 94 -14.83 -6.62 -7.77
N ASP A 95 -15.32 -6.58 -6.55
CA ASP A 95 -15.96 -7.72 -5.93
C ASP A 95 -17.24 -8.06 -6.70
N LYS A 96 -17.50 -9.36 -6.91
CA LYS A 96 -18.62 -9.80 -7.75
C LYS A 96 -19.98 -9.62 -7.09
N ASP A 97 -20.02 -9.60 -5.77
CA ASP A 97 -21.27 -9.51 -4.99
C ASP A 97 -21.62 -8.05 -4.69
N THR A 98 -20.61 -7.20 -4.44
CA THR A 98 -20.81 -5.80 -4.09
C THR A 98 -20.60 -4.83 -5.27
N GLU A 99 -19.97 -5.30 -6.35
CA GLU A 99 -19.55 -4.49 -7.50
C GLU A 99 -18.61 -3.33 -7.11
N GLU A 100 -17.91 -3.44 -5.97
CA GLU A 100 -17.02 -2.42 -5.46
C GLU A 100 -15.59 -2.94 -5.26
N PRO A 101 -14.55 -2.08 -5.41
CA PRO A 101 -13.18 -2.47 -5.16
C PRO A 101 -12.86 -2.42 -3.66
N HIS A 102 -11.88 -3.23 -3.23
CA HIS A 102 -11.36 -3.23 -1.87
C HIS A 102 -10.28 -2.16 -1.61
N LEU A 103 -9.98 -1.32 -2.60
CA LEU A 103 -9.06 -0.17 -2.50
C LEU A 103 -9.74 1.05 -3.11
N ARG A 104 -9.81 2.11 -2.31
CA ARG A 104 -10.35 3.41 -2.72
C ARG A 104 -9.32 4.50 -2.43
N ILE A 105 -9.19 5.43 -3.35
CA ILE A 105 -8.22 6.53 -3.28
C ILE A 105 -8.99 7.84 -3.37
N PHE A 106 -8.83 8.70 -2.36
CA PHE A 106 -9.46 10.01 -2.36
C PHE A 106 -8.80 10.92 -3.39
N SER A 107 -9.57 11.82 -3.96
CA SER A 107 -9.10 12.79 -4.96
C SER A 107 -7.98 13.70 -4.45
N THR A 108 -7.80 13.80 -3.13
CA THR A 108 -6.70 14.51 -2.49
C THR A 108 -5.33 13.84 -2.70
N CYS A 109 -5.30 12.56 -3.09
CA CYS A 109 -4.06 11.81 -3.36
C CYS A 109 -3.69 11.92 -4.85
N GLY A 110 -3.45 13.14 -5.31
CA GLY A 110 -3.28 13.47 -6.75
C GLY A 110 -2.06 12.81 -7.38
N ASN A 111 -0.94 12.67 -6.66
CA ASN A 111 0.25 12.02 -7.20
C ASN A 111 0.05 10.51 -7.33
N LEU A 112 -0.55 9.85 -6.35
CA LEU A 112 -0.88 8.44 -6.44
C LEU A 112 -1.82 8.16 -7.63
N ILE A 113 -2.87 8.96 -7.79
CA ILE A 113 -3.85 8.85 -8.89
C ILE A 113 -3.16 9.04 -10.24
N ARG A 114 -2.25 9.99 -10.35
CA ARG A 114 -1.51 10.29 -11.58
C ARG A 114 -0.50 9.22 -11.93
N THR A 115 0.27 8.74 -10.94
CA THR A 115 1.41 7.85 -11.20
C THR A 115 1.01 6.40 -11.34
N LEU A 116 0.06 5.91 -10.53
CA LEU A 116 -0.32 4.50 -10.50
C LEU A 116 -0.70 3.91 -11.88
N PRO A 117 -1.58 4.54 -12.69
CA PRO A 117 -1.95 4.00 -13.99
C PRO A 117 -0.87 4.20 -15.08
N SER A 118 0.10 5.07 -14.85
CA SER A 118 1.14 5.43 -15.83
C SER A 118 2.46 4.68 -15.65
N LEU A 119 2.57 3.82 -14.62
CA LEU A 119 3.80 3.09 -14.34
C LEU A 119 4.11 2.07 -15.44
N PRO A 120 5.26 2.20 -16.13
CA PRO A 120 5.67 1.23 -17.13
C PRO A 120 6.08 -0.10 -16.48
N LEU A 121 5.92 -1.17 -17.21
CA LEU A 121 6.50 -2.46 -16.84
C LEU A 121 8.02 -2.44 -16.98
N SER A 122 8.70 -3.17 -16.13
CA SER A 122 10.14 -3.33 -16.20
C SER A 122 10.55 -4.02 -17.51
N ARG A 123 11.61 -3.53 -18.14
CA ARG A 123 12.17 -4.12 -19.36
C ARG A 123 12.83 -5.48 -19.11
N THR A 124 13.28 -5.73 -17.89
CA THR A 124 13.99 -6.95 -17.49
C THR A 124 13.09 -7.98 -16.82
N ASN A 125 11.97 -7.53 -16.26
CA ASN A 125 10.95 -8.38 -15.64
C ASN A 125 9.57 -7.82 -15.97
N SER A 126 8.93 -8.35 -17.01
CA SER A 126 7.62 -7.90 -17.48
C SER A 126 6.49 -8.09 -16.46
N GLU A 127 6.74 -8.84 -15.39
CA GLU A 127 5.78 -9.02 -14.31
C GLU A 127 5.89 -7.94 -13.22
N ASP A 128 6.92 -7.09 -13.24
CA ASP A 128 7.14 -6.01 -12.27
C ASP A 128 7.09 -4.63 -12.94
N VAL A 129 6.95 -3.58 -12.13
CA VAL A 129 7.04 -2.19 -12.60
C VAL A 129 8.50 -1.75 -12.74
N ASP A 130 8.74 -0.76 -13.61
CA ASP A 130 10.08 -0.21 -13.78
C ASP A 130 10.45 0.69 -12.58
N THR A 131 11.43 0.25 -11.79
CA THR A 131 11.94 0.97 -10.61
C THR A 131 12.70 2.25 -10.94
N LYS A 132 12.95 2.53 -12.22
CA LYS A 132 13.53 3.80 -12.66
C LYS A 132 12.46 4.85 -12.94
N ALA A 133 11.21 4.46 -12.99
CA ALA A 133 10.07 5.35 -13.13
C ALA A 133 9.72 6.02 -11.79
N GLU A 134 8.72 6.87 -11.80
CA GLU A 134 8.20 7.56 -10.61
C GLU A 134 7.33 6.59 -9.76
N ASP A 135 7.98 5.62 -9.11
CA ASP A 135 7.32 4.50 -8.41
C ASP A 135 7.10 4.74 -6.90
N HIS A 136 7.48 5.90 -6.37
CA HIS A 136 7.44 6.17 -4.92
C HIS A 136 6.04 6.00 -4.30
N ALA A 137 4.99 6.52 -4.96
CA ALA A 137 3.63 6.37 -4.46
C ALA A 137 3.13 4.93 -4.59
N TYR A 138 3.51 4.24 -5.66
CA TYR A 138 3.24 2.82 -5.83
C TYR A 138 3.89 1.97 -4.75
N ASP A 139 5.16 2.22 -4.41
CA ASP A 139 5.85 1.48 -3.36
C ASP A 139 5.22 1.72 -1.99
N ALA A 140 4.85 2.97 -1.66
CA ALA A 140 4.14 3.28 -0.43
C ALA A 140 2.78 2.54 -0.36
N LEU A 141 2.01 2.54 -1.45
CA LEU A 141 0.75 1.79 -1.56
C LEU A 141 0.97 0.29 -1.40
N ARG A 142 2.00 -0.25 -2.04
CA ARG A 142 2.37 -1.66 -1.98
C ARG A 142 2.68 -2.09 -0.56
N TYR A 143 3.48 -1.30 0.19
CA TYR A 143 3.79 -1.56 1.58
C TYR A 143 2.53 -1.55 2.44
N MET A 144 1.64 -0.60 2.25
CA MET A 144 0.37 -0.53 2.96
C MET A 144 -0.49 -1.78 2.68
N CYS A 145 -0.66 -2.17 1.43
CA CYS A 145 -1.42 -3.37 1.06
C CYS A 145 -0.83 -4.65 1.67
N MET A 146 0.50 -4.71 1.83
CA MET A 146 1.17 -5.85 2.46
C MET A 146 0.98 -5.92 3.98
N THR A 147 0.60 -4.83 4.66
CA THR A 147 0.24 -4.88 6.10
C THR A 147 -1.12 -5.52 6.34
N ARG A 148 -1.99 -5.53 5.33
CA ARG A 148 -3.37 -6.02 5.38
C ARG A 148 -3.66 -6.89 4.16
N GLN A 149 -2.94 -7.99 4.03
CA GLN A 149 -3.10 -8.88 2.88
C GLN A 149 -4.51 -9.45 2.82
N ILE A 150 -5.12 -9.40 1.65
CA ILE A 150 -6.28 -10.22 1.35
C ILE A 150 -5.76 -11.65 1.19
N ASN A 151 -6.00 -12.47 2.20
CA ASN A 151 -5.79 -13.90 2.09
C ASN A 151 -6.67 -14.41 0.95
N ASN A 152 -6.18 -15.37 0.18
CA ASN A 152 -6.94 -15.94 -0.92
C ASN A 152 -8.37 -16.18 -0.46
N ILE A 153 -9.33 -15.51 -1.10
CA ILE A 153 -10.73 -15.88 -1.02
C ILE A 153 -10.73 -17.38 -1.27
N ASN A 154 -11.24 -18.13 -0.31
CA ASN A 154 -11.32 -19.57 -0.39
C ASN A 154 -12.04 -19.92 -1.69
N TYR A 155 -11.30 -20.25 -2.75
CA TYR A 155 -11.85 -20.73 -4.02
C TYR A 155 -12.76 -21.93 -3.77
N ASP A 156 -12.53 -22.68 -2.68
CA ASP A 156 -13.36 -23.79 -2.26
C ASP A 156 -14.77 -23.35 -1.84
N SER A 157 -14.94 -22.19 -1.20
CA SER A 157 -16.27 -21.70 -0.83
C SER A 157 -17.11 -21.28 -2.03
N TRP A 158 -16.45 -20.80 -3.10
CA TRP A 158 -17.11 -20.49 -4.36
C TRP A 158 -17.47 -21.75 -5.14
N ALA A 159 -16.57 -22.74 -5.20
CA ALA A 159 -16.83 -24.01 -5.87
C ALA A 159 -17.99 -24.80 -5.25
N HIS A 160 -18.18 -24.69 -3.94
CA HIS A 160 -19.34 -25.28 -3.25
C HIS A 160 -20.65 -24.54 -3.60
N ARG A 161 -20.66 -23.20 -3.63
CA ARG A 161 -21.85 -22.42 -3.99
C ARG A 161 -22.30 -22.64 -5.45
N VAL A 162 -21.37 -22.81 -6.39
CA VAL A 162 -21.71 -23.08 -7.79
C VAL A 162 -22.31 -24.47 -7.98
N LYS A 163 -21.94 -25.47 -7.16
CA LYS A 163 -22.55 -26.80 -7.20
C LYS A 163 -23.99 -26.81 -6.69
N ASP A 164 -24.30 -25.97 -5.69
CA ASP A 164 -25.64 -25.91 -5.10
C ASP A 164 -26.65 -25.13 -5.96
N THR A 165 -26.18 -24.35 -6.95
CA THR A 165 -27.03 -23.57 -7.87
C THR A 165 -27.16 -24.20 -9.25
N ALA A 166 -26.51 -25.31 -9.53
CA ALA A 166 -26.65 -26.02 -10.79
C ALA A 166 -28.04 -26.66 -10.89
N PRO A 167 -28.82 -26.38 -11.95
CA PRO A 167 -30.11 -27.03 -12.13
C PRO A 167 -29.91 -28.55 -12.30
N ALA A 168 -30.77 -29.34 -11.68
CA ALA A 168 -30.79 -30.79 -11.81
C ALA A 168 -30.87 -31.18 -13.30
N PRO A 169 -30.17 -32.24 -13.74
CA PRO A 169 -30.32 -32.73 -15.10
C PRO A 169 -31.80 -33.06 -15.37
N ARG A 170 -32.30 -32.56 -16.50
CA ARG A 170 -33.64 -32.90 -16.96
C ARG A 170 -33.59 -34.30 -17.57
N ASP A 171 -34.35 -35.21 -17.04
CA ASP A 171 -34.60 -36.54 -17.62
C ASP A 171 -35.36 -36.44 -18.94
#